data_f3173df7b6ce807580649d47e7bc5bde
#
_entry.id   f3173df7b6ce807580649d47e7bc5bde
#
_cell.length_a   1.000
_cell.length_b   1.000
_cell.length_c   1.000
_cell.angle_alpha   90.00
_cell.angle_beta   90.00
_cell.angle_gamma   90.00
#
_symmetry.space_group_name_H-M   'P 1'
#
loop_
_entity.id
_entity.type
_entity.pdbx_description
1 polymer ?
#
loop_
_entity_poly.entity_id
_entity_poly.type
_entity_poly.pdbx_seq_one_letter_code
_entity_poly.pdbx_strand_id
1 'polypeptide(L)'
;MNLIFLDTETTDLEPTRRLVQLAYKNPASGVVVNEYFKPPMPISYGAMAIHHVTNEMVADKPVFGGSEVFNQLVQEIPSTVVVAHNAPFDIEVLKNEGVTVARAIDTLRLARHVIEAEQYNLQFLRYFLGLNITGVNAHDALGDILVLEALYNHLQKVVAEKFGVEGESAVEKMIELTNTPVLLKSFGFGKYRGKSFEEVAASDHGYLDWLFASESAKNPAEQNEDLMVTLKHYCGK
;
A
#
# COMPACT_ATOMS: atom_id res chain seq x y z
N MET A 1 17.17 9.66 -7.88
CA MET A 1 16.95 8.54 -6.91
C MET A 1 16.52 7.28 -7.64
N ASN A 2 16.95 6.10 -7.15
CA ASN A 2 16.49 4.83 -7.68
C ASN A 2 15.17 4.43 -7.01
N LEU A 3 14.22 3.92 -7.80
CA LEU A 3 12.90 3.48 -7.33
C LEU A 3 12.75 1.98 -7.58
N ILE A 4 12.02 1.30 -6.68
CA ILE A 4 11.49 -0.04 -6.92
C ILE A 4 9.97 0.03 -6.73
N PHE A 5 9.22 -0.28 -7.79
CA PHE A 5 7.78 -0.50 -7.72
C PHE A 5 7.54 -1.94 -7.28
N LEU A 6 6.76 -2.14 -6.22
CA LEU A 6 6.63 -3.43 -5.57
C LEU A 6 5.17 -3.70 -5.17
N ASP A 7 4.77 -4.96 -5.29
CA ASP A 7 3.49 -5.49 -4.86
C ASP A 7 3.65 -6.93 -4.36
N THR A 8 2.89 -7.31 -3.33
CA THR A 8 2.99 -8.63 -2.69
C THR A 8 1.63 -9.29 -2.52
N GLU A 9 1.55 -10.61 -2.81
CA GLU A 9 0.45 -11.46 -2.40
C GLU A 9 0.85 -12.34 -1.22
N THR A 10 -0.08 -12.62 -0.31
CA THR A 10 0.23 -13.18 1.01
C THR A 10 -0.67 -14.32 1.42
N THR A 11 -0.25 -15.04 2.47
CA THR A 11 -1.03 -16.15 3.03
C THR A 11 -2.31 -15.72 3.73
N ASP A 12 -2.37 -14.48 4.24
CA ASP A 12 -3.51 -13.90 4.97
C ASP A 12 -3.36 -12.38 5.12
N LEU A 13 -4.32 -11.74 5.79
CA LEU A 13 -4.29 -10.33 6.19
C LEU A 13 -3.71 -10.09 7.60
N GLU A 14 -3.53 -11.16 8.39
CA GLU A 14 -3.01 -11.08 9.75
C GLU A 14 -1.55 -10.59 9.77
N PRO A 15 -1.07 -9.97 10.86
CA PRO A 15 0.30 -9.45 10.97
C PRO A 15 1.40 -10.51 10.75
N THR A 16 1.08 -11.78 10.98
CA THR A 16 2.00 -12.93 10.78
C THR A 16 2.01 -13.47 9.35
N ARG A 17 1.32 -12.81 8.42
CA ARG A 17 1.26 -13.20 7.00
C ARG A 17 2.63 -13.38 6.39
N ARG A 18 2.71 -14.30 5.44
CA ARG A 18 3.94 -14.66 4.74
C ARG A 18 3.76 -14.47 3.25
N LEU A 19 4.86 -14.24 2.57
CA LEU A 19 4.90 -13.98 1.14
C LEU A 19 4.50 -15.23 0.32
N VAL A 20 3.63 -15.03 -0.66
CA VAL A 20 3.18 -16.02 -1.65
C VAL A 20 3.65 -15.64 -3.06
N GLN A 21 3.53 -14.37 -3.42
CA GLN A 21 4.00 -13.83 -4.70
C GLN A 21 4.68 -12.48 -4.46
N LEU A 22 5.77 -12.25 -5.15
CA LEU A 22 6.44 -10.96 -5.23
C LEU A 22 6.49 -10.52 -6.68
N ALA A 23 5.91 -9.36 -6.95
CA ALA A 23 6.19 -8.63 -8.18
C ALA A 23 6.96 -7.36 -7.85
N TYR A 24 8.03 -7.09 -8.59
CA TYR A 24 8.69 -5.78 -8.53
C TYR A 24 9.34 -5.40 -9.84
N LYS A 25 9.46 -4.09 -10.05
CA LYS A 25 10.14 -3.49 -11.19
C LYS A 25 11.14 -2.44 -10.70
N ASN A 26 12.38 -2.55 -11.14
CA ASN A 26 13.40 -1.52 -10.95
C ASN A 26 13.71 -0.86 -12.31
N PRO A 27 13.16 0.35 -12.60
CA PRO A 27 13.37 1.01 -13.88
C PRO A 27 14.83 1.37 -14.17
N ALA A 28 15.66 1.58 -13.14
CA ALA A 28 17.07 1.98 -13.31
C ALA A 28 17.94 0.82 -13.80
N SER A 29 17.69 -0.40 -13.32
CA SER A 29 18.40 -1.62 -13.74
C SER A 29 17.71 -2.36 -14.88
N GLY A 30 16.42 -2.06 -15.14
CA GLY A 30 15.57 -2.80 -16.07
C GLY A 30 15.09 -4.16 -15.54
N VAL A 31 15.35 -4.46 -14.27
CA VAL A 31 14.91 -5.72 -13.64
C VAL A 31 13.39 -5.71 -13.45
N VAL A 32 12.77 -6.81 -13.85
CA VAL A 32 11.34 -7.10 -13.59
C VAL A 32 11.27 -8.51 -13.04
N VAL A 33 10.67 -8.65 -11.87
CA VAL A 33 10.42 -9.93 -11.19
C VAL A 33 8.91 -10.10 -11.03
N ASN A 34 8.45 -11.33 -11.25
CA ASN A 34 7.08 -11.76 -10.94
C ASN A 34 7.13 -13.25 -10.61
N GLU A 35 7.33 -13.58 -9.34
CA GLU A 35 7.60 -14.94 -8.92
C GLU A 35 6.75 -15.37 -7.72
N TYR A 36 6.42 -16.67 -7.73
CA TYR A 36 5.70 -17.35 -6.65
C TYR A 36 6.68 -18.08 -5.73
N PHE A 37 6.35 -18.07 -4.44
CA PHE A 37 7.13 -18.71 -3.39
C PHE A 37 6.25 -19.62 -2.56
N LYS A 38 6.85 -20.69 -2.03
CA LYS A 38 6.22 -21.58 -1.08
C LYS A 38 6.28 -20.97 0.31
N PRO A 39 5.14 -20.52 0.89
CA PRO A 39 5.12 -20.02 2.25
C PRO A 39 5.29 -21.16 3.28
N PRO A 40 5.74 -20.87 4.51
CA PRO A 40 5.89 -21.85 5.57
C PRO A 40 4.57 -22.31 6.20
N MET A 41 3.45 -21.69 5.82
CA MET A 41 2.10 -22.00 6.29
C MET A 41 1.11 -22.01 5.12
N PRO A 42 -0.05 -22.66 5.27
CA PRO A 42 -1.08 -22.66 4.23
C PRO A 42 -1.62 -21.25 3.93
N ILE A 43 -1.97 -21.02 2.66
CA ILE A 43 -2.70 -19.83 2.22
C ILE A 43 -4.15 -19.98 2.67
N SER A 44 -4.71 -18.95 3.29
CA SER A 44 -6.10 -18.94 3.72
C SER A 44 -7.07 -18.88 2.53
N TYR A 45 -8.27 -19.40 2.69
CA TYR A 45 -9.31 -19.30 1.65
C TYR A 45 -9.67 -17.86 1.32
N GLY A 46 -9.59 -16.95 2.31
CA GLY A 46 -9.81 -15.52 2.11
C GLY A 46 -8.78 -14.90 1.18
N ALA A 47 -7.51 -15.20 1.40
CA ALA A 47 -6.42 -14.74 0.54
C ALA A 47 -6.51 -15.34 -0.87
N MET A 48 -6.73 -16.67 -0.98
CA MET A 48 -6.95 -17.33 -2.29
C MET A 48 -8.11 -16.72 -3.08
N ALA A 49 -9.18 -16.29 -2.42
CA ALA A 49 -10.33 -15.68 -3.08
C ALA A 49 -10.02 -14.27 -3.65
N ILE A 50 -8.95 -13.63 -3.16
CA ILE A 50 -8.50 -12.31 -3.62
C ILE A 50 -7.51 -12.45 -4.77
N HIS A 51 -6.38 -13.16 -4.55
CA HIS A 51 -5.29 -13.22 -5.51
C HIS A 51 -5.28 -14.49 -6.39
N HIS A 52 -6.21 -15.44 -6.16
CA HIS A 52 -6.39 -16.67 -6.94
C HIS A 52 -5.20 -17.64 -6.97
N VAL A 53 -4.21 -17.47 -6.07
CA VAL A 53 -3.09 -18.40 -5.92
C VAL A 53 -3.44 -19.44 -4.87
N THR A 54 -3.37 -20.72 -5.24
CA THR A 54 -3.72 -21.82 -4.35
C THR A 54 -2.49 -22.48 -3.73
N ASN A 55 -2.68 -23.27 -2.67
CA ASN A 55 -1.60 -24.02 -2.02
C ASN A 55 -0.92 -24.99 -3.00
N GLU A 56 -1.69 -25.57 -3.94
CA GLU A 56 -1.16 -26.48 -4.95
C GLU A 56 -0.24 -25.76 -5.94
N MET A 57 -0.57 -24.52 -6.32
CA MET A 57 0.23 -23.74 -7.28
C MET A 57 1.61 -23.39 -6.73
N VAL A 58 1.76 -23.30 -5.42
CA VAL A 58 3.02 -22.94 -4.75
C VAL A 58 3.73 -24.12 -4.09
N ALA A 59 3.16 -25.31 -4.13
CA ALA A 59 3.69 -26.50 -3.44
C ALA A 59 5.13 -26.83 -3.83
N ASP A 60 5.46 -26.70 -5.12
CA ASP A 60 6.77 -26.99 -5.69
C ASP A 60 7.63 -25.74 -5.94
N LYS A 61 7.18 -24.57 -5.46
CA LYS A 61 7.95 -23.33 -5.59
C LYS A 61 9.06 -23.25 -4.56
N PRO A 62 10.16 -22.51 -4.84
CA PRO A 62 11.19 -22.26 -3.85
C PRO A 62 10.63 -21.48 -2.65
N VAL A 63 11.26 -21.60 -1.50
CA VAL A 63 11.04 -20.67 -0.39
C VAL A 63 11.66 -19.31 -0.72
N PHE A 64 11.07 -18.22 -0.26
CA PHE A 64 11.60 -16.88 -0.57
C PHE A 64 12.96 -16.64 0.08
N GLY A 65 13.07 -16.92 1.39
CA GLY A 65 14.33 -16.75 2.12
C GLY A 65 15.48 -17.55 1.52
N GLY A 66 16.56 -16.87 1.11
CA GLY A 66 17.72 -17.48 0.47
C GLY A 66 17.57 -17.76 -1.04
N SER A 67 16.44 -17.41 -1.66
CA SER A 67 16.29 -17.46 -3.12
C SER A 67 17.16 -16.39 -3.81
N GLU A 68 17.36 -16.54 -5.11
CA GLU A 68 18.07 -15.53 -5.91
C GLU A 68 17.36 -14.17 -5.85
N VAL A 69 16.02 -14.16 -5.94
CA VAL A 69 15.20 -12.94 -5.81
C VAL A 69 15.35 -12.29 -4.45
N PHE A 70 15.36 -13.08 -3.36
CA PHE A 70 15.64 -12.57 -2.02
C PHE A 70 17.00 -11.88 -1.94
N ASN A 71 18.06 -12.54 -2.41
CA ASN A 71 19.41 -12.01 -2.37
C ASN A 71 19.55 -10.73 -3.19
N GLN A 72 18.92 -10.67 -4.36
CA GLN A 72 18.89 -9.49 -5.22
C GLN A 72 18.15 -8.34 -4.52
N LEU A 73 16.97 -8.58 -3.99
CA LEU A 73 16.15 -7.56 -3.32
C LEU A 73 16.86 -6.97 -2.09
N VAL A 74 17.50 -7.81 -1.27
CA VAL A 74 18.29 -7.38 -0.11
C VAL A 74 19.46 -6.48 -0.51
N GLN A 75 20.05 -6.68 -1.69
CA GLN A 75 21.13 -5.82 -2.19
C GLN A 75 20.60 -4.50 -2.77
N GLU A 76 19.44 -4.50 -3.41
CA GLU A 76 18.88 -3.32 -4.09
C GLU A 76 18.18 -2.35 -3.12
N ILE A 77 17.39 -2.86 -2.17
CA ILE A 77 16.53 -2.03 -1.28
C ILE A 77 17.30 -0.94 -0.52
N PRO A 78 18.48 -1.16 0.06
CA PRO A 78 19.17 -0.13 0.84
C PRO A 78 19.49 1.16 0.07
N SER A 79 19.59 1.08 -1.25
CA SER A 79 19.92 2.22 -2.13
C SER A 79 18.72 2.76 -2.92
N THR A 80 17.51 2.27 -2.62
CA THR A 80 16.30 2.60 -3.37
C THR A 80 15.18 3.13 -2.47
N VAL A 81 14.18 3.74 -3.10
CA VAL A 81 12.89 4.05 -2.47
C VAL A 81 11.87 3.05 -2.99
N VAL A 82 11.25 2.30 -2.08
CA VAL A 82 10.17 1.36 -2.42
C VAL A 82 8.89 2.13 -2.66
N VAL A 83 8.23 1.89 -3.79
CA VAL A 83 6.92 2.45 -4.13
C VAL A 83 5.90 1.33 -4.12
N ALA A 84 4.86 1.45 -3.30
CA ALA A 84 3.77 0.48 -3.23
C ALA A 84 2.42 1.20 -3.02
N HIS A 85 1.32 0.49 -3.19
CA HIS A 85 -0.02 1.02 -2.94
C HIS A 85 -0.59 0.43 -1.64
N ASN A 86 -0.66 1.20 -0.57
CA ASN A 86 -0.79 0.77 0.81
C ASN A 86 0.52 0.14 1.32
N ALA A 87 1.62 0.84 1.08
CA ALA A 87 2.98 0.39 1.35
C ALA A 87 3.24 -0.22 2.74
N PRO A 88 2.57 0.20 3.84
CA PRO A 88 2.74 -0.46 5.14
C PRO A 88 2.47 -1.97 5.11
N PHE A 89 1.52 -2.42 4.25
CA PHE A 89 1.21 -3.84 4.10
C PHE A 89 2.39 -4.61 3.53
N ASP A 90 2.96 -4.16 2.41
CA ASP A 90 4.07 -4.82 1.72
C ASP A 90 5.36 -4.77 2.54
N ILE A 91 5.61 -3.63 3.21
CA ILE A 91 6.77 -3.45 4.09
C ILE A 91 6.74 -4.43 5.26
N GLU A 92 5.56 -4.67 5.85
CA GLU A 92 5.41 -5.65 6.93
C GLU A 92 5.65 -7.08 6.43
N VAL A 93 5.14 -7.43 5.25
CA VAL A 93 5.42 -8.72 4.62
C VAL A 93 6.91 -8.90 4.39
N LEU A 94 7.56 -7.92 3.79
CA LEU A 94 9.02 -7.97 3.56
C LEU A 94 9.80 -8.09 4.87
N LYS A 95 9.38 -7.39 5.93
CA LYS A 95 9.96 -7.50 7.27
C LYS A 95 9.81 -8.91 7.84
N ASN A 96 8.64 -9.54 7.69
CA ASN A 96 8.40 -10.93 8.11
C ASN A 96 9.29 -11.93 7.35
N GLU A 97 9.73 -11.57 6.15
CA GLU A 97 10.67 -12.34 5.32
C GLU A 97 12.15 -11.94 5.56
N GLY A 98 12.43 -11.04 6.50
CA GLY A 98 13.81 -10.62 6.83
C GLY A 98 14.37 -9.50 5.95
N VAL A 99 13.53 -8.82 5.18
CA VAL A 99 13.92 -7.67 4.34
C VAL A 99 13.48 -6.36 5.00
N THR A 100 14.41 -5.42 5.20
CA THR A 100 14.12 -4.12 5.82
C THR A 100 14.06 -3.02 4.78
N VAL A 101 12.93 -2.33 4.71
CA VAL A 101 12.72 -1.15 3.85
C VAL A 101 12.92 0.10 4.68
N ALA A 102 13.90 0.94 4.30
CA ALA A 102 14.22 2.17 5.01
C ALA A 102 13.44 3.39 4.50
N ARG A 103 13.11 3.41 3.20
CA ARG A 103 12.45 4.54 2.55
C ARG A 103 11.35 4.03 1.61
N ALA A 104 10.16 4.60 1.74
CA ALA A 104 9.03 4.21 0.91
C ALA A 104 8.15 5.40 0.51
N ILE A 105 7.42 5.21 -0.59
CA ILE A 105 6.30 6.04 -1.02
C ILE A 105 5.05 5.17 -1.04
N ASP A 106 4.07 5.56 -0.23
CA ASP A 106 2.73 4.98 -0.25
C ASP A 106 1.82 5.77 -1.19
N THR A 107 1.57 5.24 -2.37
CA THR A 107 0.71 5.92 -3.36
C THR A 107 -0.74 6.04 -2.92
N LEU A 108 -1.24 5.19 -2.00
CA LEU A 108 -2.57 5.32 -1.40
C LEU A 108 -2.65 6.56 -0.51
N ARG A 109 -1.75 6.70 0.48
CA ARG A 109 -1.72 7.85 1.39
C ARG A 109 -1.41 9.14 0.61
N LEU A 110 -0.48 9.08 -0.32
CA LEU A 110 -0.14 10.20 -1.19
C LEU A 110 -1.34 10.67 -2.03
N ALA A 111 -2.09 9.76 -2.66
CA ALA A 111 -3.30 10.10 -3.40
C ALA A 111 -4.34 10.81 -2.51
N ARG A 112 -4.51 10.37 -1.26
CA ARG A 112 -5.41 11.03 -0.30
C ARG A 112 -5.01 12.47 0.03
N HIS A 113 -3.73 12.83 -0.04
CA HIS A 113 -3.24 14.19 0.17
C HIS A 113 -3.48 15.11 -1.03
N VAL A 114 -3.47 14.57 -2.25
CA VAL A 114 -3.37 15.42 -3.45
C VAL A 114 -4.46 15.17 -4.49
N ILE A 115 -5.22 14.09 -4.40
CA ILE A 115 -6.35 13.76 -5.29
C ILE A 115 -7.66 13.84 -4.51
N GLU A 116 -8.68 14.36 -5.15
CA GLU A 116 -10.05 14.32 -4.62
C GLU A 116 -10.83 13.22 -5.35
N ALA A 117 -11.08 12.10 -4.66
CA ALA A 117 -11.74 10.93 -5.20
C ALA A 117 -12.68 10.28 -4.17
N GLU A 118 -13.66 9.50 -4.64
CA GLU A 118 -14.57 8.75 -3.79
C GLU A 118 -13.91 7.51 -3.18
N GLN A 119 -12.98 6.90 -3.91
CA GLN A 119 -12.22 5.72 -3.50
C GLN A 119 -10.75 5.88 -3.90
N TYR A 120 -9.88 5.18 -3.19
CA TYR A 120 -8.44 5.30 -3.36
C TYR A 120 -7.74 3.95 -3.61
N ASN A 121 -8.49 2.85 -3.89
CA ASN A 121 -7.85 1.61 -4.31
C ASN A 121 -7.23 1.77 -5.71
N LEU A 122 -6.19 1.00 -5.98
CA LEU A 122 -5.34 1.15 -7.16
C LEU A 122 -6.15 1.09 -8.48
N GLN A 123 -7.04 0.12 -8.61
CA GLN A 123 -7.85 -0.04 -9.82
C GLN A 123 -8.89 1.07 -10.00
N PHE A 124 -9.50 1.57 -8.90
CA PHE A 124 -10.38 2.74 -8.98
C PHE A 124 -9.62 3.96 -9.49
N LEU A 125 -8.46 4.27 -8.91
CA LEU A 125 -7.64 5.40 -9.33
C LEU A 125 -7.16 5.26 -10.78
N ARG A 126 -6.84 4.05 -11.24
CA ARG A 126 -6.53 3.78 -12.65
C ARG A 126 -7.59 4.33 -13.59
N TYR A 127 -8.86 3.96 -13.36
CA TYR A 127 -9.97 4.39 -14.21
C TYR A 127 -10.36 5.85 -13.97
N PHE A 128 -10.41 6.27 -12.72
CA PHE A 128 -10.77 7.64 -12.33
C PHE A 128 -9.83 8.69 -12.94
N LEU A 129 -8.53 8.42 -12.96
CA LEU A 129 -7.50 9.31 -13.51
C LEU A 129 -7.21 9.06 -15.00
N GLY A 130 -7.91 8.13 -15.64
CA GLY A 130 -7.71 7.81 -17.05
C GLY A 130 -6.30 7.27 -17.36
N LEU A 131 -5.70 6.49 -16.45
CA LEU A 131 -4.38 5.90 -16.66
C LEU A 131 -4.50 4.76 -17.66
N ASN A 132 -4.29 5.08 -18.94
CA ASN A 132 -4.42 4.13 -20.06
C ASN A 132 -3.22 3.19 -20.11
N ILE A 133 -3.39 2.00 -19.56
CA ILE A 133 -2.39 0.93 -19.58
C ILE A 133 -3.00 -0.23 -20.37
N THR A 134 -2.39 -0.57 -21.49
CA THR A 134 -2.84 -1.65 -22.37
C THR A 134 -2.22 -2.98 -21.97
N GLY A 135 -2.98 -4.08 -22.11
CA GLY A 135 -2.46 -5.43 -21.90
C GLY A 135 -2.35 -5.88 -20.43
N VAL A 136 -3.05 -5.20 -19.52
CA VAL A 136 -3.02 -5.50 -18.08
C VAL A 136 -4.35 -6.08 -17.63
N ASN A 137 -4.35 -7.30 -17.09
CA ASN A 137 -5.48 -7.87 -16.37
C ASN A 137 -5.43 -7.40 -14.91
N ALA A 138 -6.57 -7.02 -14.34
CA ALA A 138 -6.69 -6.73 -12.92
C ALA A 138 -6.36 -8.00 -12.12
N HIS A 139 -5.69 -7.84 -10.96
CA HIS A 139 -5.23 -8.94 -10.09
C HIS A 139 -4.16 -9.87 -10.70
N ASP A 140 -3.42 -9.38 -11.71
CA ASP A 140 -2.12 -9.91 -12.07
C ASP A 140 -1.06 -9.00 -11.45
N ALA A 141 -0.25 -9.50 -10.54
CA ALA A 141 0.72 -8.70 -9.79
C ALA A 141 1.65 -7.88 -10.70
N LEU A 142 2.04 -8.40 -11.86
CA LEU A 142 2.80 -7.62 -12.85
C LEU A 142 1.96 -6.51 -13.47
N GLY A 143 0.66 -6.78 -13.69
CA GLY A 143 -0.30 -5.79 -14.16
C GLY A 143 -0.45 -4.64 -13.16
N ASP A 144 -0.56 -4.97 -11.89
CA ASP A 144 -0.71 -3.98 -10.82
C ASP A 144 0.55 -3.13 -10.65
N ILE A 145 1.75 -3.68 -10.86
CA ILE A 145 3.01 -2.90 -10.93
C ILE A 145 2.99 -1.84 -12.06
N LEU A 146 2.46 -2.16 -13.23
CA LEU A 146 2.36 -1.18 -14.32
C LEU A 146 1.35 -0.06 -14.01
N VAL A 147 0.24 -0.41 -13.35
CA VAL A 147 -0.74 0.57 -12.86
C VAL A 147 -0.12 1.43 -11.75
N LEU A 148 0.61 0.82 -10.82
CA LEU A 148 1.31 1.50 -9.74
C LEU A 148 2.34 2.52 -10.28
N GLU A 149 3.16 2.13 -11.26
CA GLU A 149 4.13 3.03 -11.90
C GLU A 149 3.43 4.21 -12.60
N ALA A 150 2.34 3.96 -13.32
CA ALA A 150 1.57 5.02 -13.97
C ALA A 150 0.92 5.97 -12.95
N LEU A 151 0.37 5.42 -11.86
CA LEU A 151 -0.18 6.21 -10.76
C LEU A 151 0.91 7.05 -10.09
N TYR A 152 2.06 6.46 -9.78
CA TYR A 152 3.21 7.19 -9.23
C TYR A 152 3.61 8.37 -10.12
N ASN A 153 3.76 8.15 -11.43
CA ASN A 153 4.14 9.19 -12.39
C ASN A 153 3.08 10.32 -12.47
N HIS A 154 1.80 9.98 -12.34
CA HIS A 154 0.72 10.97 -12.25
C HIS A 154 0.82 11.78 -10.96
N LEU A 155 0.94 11.10 -9.80
CA LEU A 155 1.04 11.74 -8.49
C LEU A 155 2.29 12.62 -8.36
N GLN A 156 3.42 12.21 -8.94
CA GLN A 156 4.64 13.01 -8.95
C GLN A 156 4.43 14.36 -9.65
N LYS A 157 3.71 14.39 -10.79
CA LYS A 157 3.36 15.64 -11.48
C LYS A 157 2.45 16.52 -10.62
N VAL A 158 1.40 15.93 -10.02
CA VAL A 158 0.48 16.67 -9.14
C VAL A 158 1.21 17.26 -7.93
N VAL A 159 2.12 16.50 -7.31
CA VAL A 159 2.95 16.98 -6.19
C VAL A 159 3.89 18.10 -6.66
N ALA A 160 4.54 17.91 -7.80
CA ALA A 160 5.44 18.92 -8.37
C ALA A 160 4.71 20.27 -8.59
N GLU A 161 3.53 20.24 -9.20
CA GLU A 161 2.71 21.43 -9.46
C GLU A 161 2.18 22.04 -8.15
N LYS A 162 1.63 21.20 -7.25
CA LYS A 162 0.99 21.69 -6.01
C LYS A 162 1.97 22.33 -5.02
N PHE A 163 3.20 21.81 -4.94
CA PHE A 163 4.21 22.24 -3.96
C PHE A 163 5.40 23.00 -4.57
N GLY A 164 5.44 23.19 -5.89
CA GLY A 164 6.51 23.92 -6.57
C GLY A 164 7.88 23.22 -6.46
N VAL A 165 7.90 21.89 -6.52
CA VAL A 165 9.10 21.05 -6.39
C VAL A 165 9.34 20.23 -7.65
N GLU A 166 10.60 19.88 -7.95
CA GLU A 166 10.96 19.12 -9.15
C GLU A 166 12.03 18.04 -8.85
N GLY A 167 12.14 17.05 -9.73
CA GLY A 167 13.18 16.04 -9.69
C GLY A 167 13.24 15.31 -8.34
N GLU A 168 14.41 15.29 -7.72
CA GLU A 168 14.60 14.60 -6.41
C GLU A 168 13.84 15.28 -5.29
N SER A 169 13.66 16.61 -5.32
CA SER A 169 12.85 17.32 -4.31
C SER A 169 11.38 16.91 -4.35
N ALA A 170 10.83 16.57 -5.52
CA ALA A 170 9.48 16.03 -5.62
C ALA A 170 9.39 14.64 -4.98
N VAL A 171 10.40 13.77 -5.17
CA VAL A 171 10.45 12.45 -4.52
C VAL A 171 10.54 12.58 -3.00
N GLU A 172 11.38 13.48 -2.49
CA GLU A 172 11.47 13.74 -1.04
C GLU A 172 10.13 14.25 -0.48
N LYS A 173 9.44 15.14 -1.21
CA LYS A 173 8.12 15.62 -0.82
C LYS A 173 7.07 14.49 -0.81
N MET A 174 7.13 13.56 -1.75
CA MET A 174 6.26 12.39 -1.77
C MET A 174 6.53 11.47 -0.56
N ILE A 175 7.79 11.29 -0.16
CA ILE A 175 8.16 10.54 1.06
C ILE A 175 7.65 11.27 2.31
N GLU A 176 7.81 12.58 2.40
CA GLU A 176 7.27 13.39 3.50
C GLU A 176 5.75 13.21 3.64
N LEU A 177 5.01 13.33 2.53
CA LEU A 177 3.56 13.15 2.51
C LEU A 177 3.15 11.70 2.86
N THR A 178 3.92 10.70 2.45
CA THR A 178 3.72 9.31 2.87
C THR A 178 3.78 9.15 4.39
N ASN A 179 4.66 9.89 5.05
CA ASN A 179 4.85 9.85 6.51
C ASN A 179 3.95 10.86 7.27
N THR A 180 3.13 11.61 6.56
CA THR A 180 2.22 12.60 7.15
C THR A 180 0.80 12.03 7.19
N PRO A 181 0.17 11.92 8.36
CA PRO A 181 -1.22 11.46 8.46
C PRO A 181 -2.18 12.35 7.69
N VAL A 182 -3.23 11.76 7.13
CA VAL A 182 -4.25 12.45 6.34
C VAL A 182 -5.63 12.38 7.00
N LEU A 183 -6.43 13.43 6.88
CA LEU A 183 -7.83 13.38 7.29
C LEU A 183 -8.64 12.49 6.32
N LEU A 184 -9.22 11.43 6.86
CA LEU A 184 -10.09 10.53 6.11
C LEU A 184 -11.42 11.23 5.83
N LYS A 185 -11.88 11.19 4.58
CA LYS A 185 -13.16 11.80 4.17
C LYS A 185 -14.36 10.93 4.51
N SER A 186 -14.23 9.61 4.32
CA SER A 186 -15.30 8.64 4.49
C SER A 186 -14.85 7.37 5.20
N PHE A 187 -15.82 6.66 5.78
CA PHE A 187 -15.59 5.37 6.42
C PHE A 187 -15.38 4.29 5.36
N GLY A 188 -14.21 3.64 5.36
CA GLY A 188 -13.92 2.44 4.56
C GLY A 188 -14.41 1.14 5.21
N PHE A 189 -14.93 1.19 6.47
CA PHE A 189 -15.23 0.02 7.30
C PHE A 189 -16.43 0.26 8.23
N GLY A 190 -16.89 -0.82 8.86
CA GLY A 190 -17.87 -0.79 9.95
C GLY A 190 -19.27 -0.35 9.55
N LYS A 191 -20.06 0.04 10.56
CA LYS A 191 -21.48 0.41 10.46
C LYS A 191 -21.76 1.53 9.45
N TYR A 192 -20.82 2.47 9.31
CA TYR A 192 -20.95 3.67 8.48
C TYR A 192 -20.15 3.62 7.19
N ARG A 193 -19.76 2.42 6.73
CA ARG A 193 -19.02 2.26 5.48
C ARG A 193 -19.66 3.05 4.33
N GLY A 194 -18.88 3.90 3.65
CA GLY A 194 -19.30 4.76 2.55
C GLY A 194 -19.88 6.11 2.98
N LYS A 195 -20.17 6.35 4.26
CA LYS A 195 -20.59 7.66 4.76
C LYS A 195 -19.38 8.54 5.08
N SER A 196 -19.53 9.87 4.99
CA SER A 196 -18.50 10.81 5.40
C SER A 196 -18.37 10.88 6.93
N PHE A 197 -17.18 11.22 7.40
CA PHE A 197 -16.95 11.49 8.83
C PHE A 197 -17.78 12.70 9.32
N GLU A 198 -17.98 13.71 8.47
CA GLU A 198 -18.80 14.88 8.76
C GLU A 198 -20.28 14.51 8.97
N GLU A 199 -20.87 13.69 8.09
CA GLU A 199 -22.26 13.20 8.24
C GLU A 199 -22.44 12.40 9.53
N VAL A 200 -21.47 11.55 9.89
CA VAL A 200 -21.53 10.75 11.12
C VAL A 200 -21.31 11.62 12.35
N ALA A 201 -20.42 12.62 12.29
CA ALA A 201 -20.24 13.58 13.38
C ALA A 201 -21.55 14.35 13.68
N ALA A 202 -22.32 14.71 12.65
CA ALA A 202 -23.58 15.40 12.80
C ALA A 202 -24.73 14.50 13.28
N SER A 203 -24.74 13.20 12.90
CA SER A 203 -25.87 12.28 13.15
C SER A 203 -25.65 11.28 14.31
N ASP A 204 -24.42 10.88 14.59
CA ASP A 204 -24.06 9.89 15.62
C ASP A 204 -22.64 10.18 16.17
N HIS A 205 -22.48 11.33 16.82
CA HIS A 205 -21.21 11.73 17.42
C HIS A 205 -20.70 10.70 18.44
N GLY A 206 -21.62 10.04 19.16
CA GLY A 206 -21.28 9.00 20.14
C GLY A 206 -20.54 7.81 19.53
N TYR A 207 -20.79 7.49 18.26
CA TYR A 207 -20.02 6.47 17.55
C TYR A 207 -18.57 6.90 17.32
N LEU A 208 -18.32 8.18 17.00
CA LEU A 208 -16.96 8.70 16.84
C LEU A 208 -16.18 8.68 18.17
N ASP A 209 -16.85 9.07 19.26
CA ASP A 209 -16.24 9.02 20.60
C ASP A 209 -15.88 7.59 21.02
N TRP A 210 -16.79 6.64 20.76
CA TRP A 210 -16.53 5.22 21.00
C TRP A 210 -15.37 4.70 20.15
N LEU A 211 -15.35 5.05 18.87
CA LEU A 211 -14.29 4.64 17.94
C LEU A 211 -12.94 5.23 18.35
N PHE A 212 -12.91 6.50 18.75
CA PHE A 212 -11.72 7.15 19.29
C PHE A 212 -11.18 6.44 20.54
N ALA A 213 -12.06 6.13 21.48
CA ALA A 213 -11.68 5.41 22.71
C ALA A 213 -11.15 4.00 22.37
N SER A 214 -11.82 3.30 21.46
CA SER A 214 -11.40 1.96 21.00
C SER A 214 -10.03 1.98 20.32
N GLU A 215 -9.80 2.95 19.41
CA GLU A 215 -8.52 3.08 18.71
C GLU A 215 -7.39 3.51 19.67
N SER A 216 -7.68 4.43 20.60
CA SER A 216 -6.73 4.90 21.62
C SER A 216 -6.32 3.81 22.62
N ALA A 217 -7.16 2.79 22.82
CA ALA A 217 -6.88 1.67 23.72
C ALA A 217 -5.89 0.65 23.12
N LYS A 218 -5.65 0.70 21.81
CA LYS A 218 -4.67 -0.15 21.15
C LYS A 218 -3.24 0.24 21.51
N ASN A 219 -2.30 -0.69 21.36
CA ASN A 219 -0.88 -0.37 21.40
C ASN A 219 -0.59 0.75 20.37
N PRO A 220 0.20 1.79 20.72
CA PRO A 220 0.52 2.88 19.78
C PRO A 220 1.04 2.43 18.41
N ALA A 221 1.78 1.32 18.35
CA ALA A 221 2.27 0.75 17.10
C ALA A 221 1.18 0.10 16.22
N GLU A 222 -0.01 -0.17 16.80
CA GLU A 222 -1.15 -0.80 16.11
C GLU A 222 -2.26 0.20 15.79
N GLN A 223 -2.11 1.46 16.24
CA GLN A 223 -3.07 2.52 15.96
C GLN A 223 -3.00 2.94 14.48
N ASN A 224 -4.17 3.12 13.87
CA ASN A 224 -4.24 3.73 12.54
C ASN A 224 -4.09 5.25 12.68
N GLU A 225 -2.94 5.78 12.28
CA GLU A 225 -2.60 7.20 12.41
C GLU A 225 -3.61 8.12 11.68
N ASP A 226 -4.02 7.77 10.45
CA ASP A 226 -4.99 8.55 9.67
C ASP A 226 -6.34 8.60 10.38
N LEU A 227 -6.79 7.46 10.92
CA LEU A 227 -8.02 7.37 11.70
C LEU A 227 -7.91 8.18 12.99
N MET A 228 -6.79 8.09 13.72
CA MET A 228 -6.59 8.85 14.95
C MET A 228 -6.63 10.37 14.74
N VAL A 229 -5.93 10.85 13.70
CA VAL A 229 -5.96 12.29 13.35
C VAL A 229 -7.37 12.73 12.94
N THR A 230 -8.06 11.91 12.16
CA THR A 230 -9.44 12.17 11.75
C THR A 230 -10.40 12.21 12.95
N LEU A 231 -10.31 11.23 13.85
CA LEU A 231 -11.17 11.19 15.03
C LEU A 231 -10.89 12.35 16.00
N LYS A 232 -9.62 12.71 16.20
CA LYS A 232 -9.26 13.91 16.98
C LYS A 232 -9.90 15.17 16.39
N HIS A 233 -9.85 15.33 15.07
CA HIS A 233 -10.44 16.46 14.37
C HIS A 233 -11.96 16.56 14.61
N TYR A 234 -12.69 15.47 14.43
CA TYR A 234 -14.16 15.47 14.53
C TYR A 234 -14.68 15.36 15.98
N CYS A 235 -13.91 14.82 16.92
CA CYS A 235 -14.27 14.78 18.35
C CYS A 235 -13.78 16.01 19.14
N GLY A 236 -13.03 16.93 18.52
CA GLY A 236 -12.50 18.11 19.19
C GLY A 236 -11.46 17.79 20.29
N LYS A 237 -10.64 16.77 20.10
CA LYS A 237 -9.66 16.24 21.08
C LYS A 237 -8.23 16.50 20.66
#